data_f8be9a2dce5ed2cfa1d4fbc512c4baf7
#
_entry.id   f8be9a2dce5ed2cfa1d4fbc512c4baf7
#
_cell.length_a   1.000
_cell.length_b   1.000
_cell.length_c   1.000
_cell.angle_alpha   90.00
_cell.angle_beta   90.00
_cell.angle_gamma   90.00
#
_symmetry.space_group_name_H-M   'P 1'
#
loop_
_entity.id
_entity.type
_entity.pdbx_description
1 polymer ?
#
loop_
_entity_poly.entity_id
_entity_poly.type
_entity_poly.pdbx_seq_one_letter_code
_entity_poly.pdbx_strand_id
1 'polypeptide(L)'
;HLYQENLVYSPIVGQLYVWTSGFSLFAFLITLAREMVKDIEDKEGDQEMECRTIPIVWGDKITKIIVSIILIITAALITYIAFYILPFPHEWSTLSTRYVIFGIITPIICSLILLWAAKTPQEIHRTQVVIKFTMFIGVMYSFVIQQNLLML
;
A
#
# COMPACT_ATOMS: atom_id res chain seq x y z
N HIS A 1 -0.56 -26.63 -29.66
CA HIS A 1 0.71 -26.50 -28.90
C HIS A 1 1.40 -25.15 -29.19
N LEU A 2 1.56 -24.75 -30.47
CA LEU A 2 2.21 -23.46 -30.86
C LEU A 2 1.45 -22.21 -30.44
N TYR A 3 0.12 -22.29 -30.27
CA TYR A 3 -0.71 -21.18 -29.80
C TYR A 3 -0.48 -20.86 -28.29
N GLN A 4 -0.17 -21.86 -27.48
CA GLN A 4 0.10 -21.67 -26.05
C GLN A 4 1.48 -21.07 -25.79
N GLU A 5 2.49 -21.42 -26.57
CA GLU A 5 3.84 -20.85 -26.40
C GLU A 5 3.89 -19.37 -26.74
N ASN A 6 3.16 -18.92 -27.77
CA ASN A 6 3.11 -17.50 -28.14
C ASN A 6 2.38 -16.60 -27.13
N LEU A 7 1.43 -17.16 -26.37
CA LEU A 7 0.74 -16.42 -25.31
C LEU A 7 1.64 -16.20 -24.08
N VAL A 8 2.47 -17.18 -23.72
CA VAL A 8 3.35 -17.11 -22.55
C VAL A 8 4.47 -16.07 -22.74
N TYR A 9 4.91 -15.85 -23.98
CA TYR A 9 5.98 -14.86 -24.32
C TYR A 9 5.44 -13.53 -24.85
N SER A 10 4.12 -13.30 -24.81
CA SER A 10 3.59 -12.02 -25.27
C SER A 10 3.95 -10.90 -24.27
N PRO A 11 4.34 -9.70 -24.74
CA PRO A 11 4.66 -8.56 -23.86
C PRO A 11 3.50 -8.19 -22.95
N ILE A 12 2.26 -8.46 -23.35
CA ILE A 12 1.04 -8.24 -22.55
C ILE A 12 1.02 -9.12 -21.30
N VAL A 13 1.40 -10.40 -21.43
CA VAL A 13 1.45 -11.33 -20.28
C VAL A 13 2.51 -10.87 -19.27
N GLY A 14 3.69 -10.42 -19.74
CA GLY A 14 4.72 -9.88 -18.88
C GLY A 14 4.24 -8.64 -18.10
N GLN A 15 3.55 -7.73 -18.77
CA GLN A 15 2.95 -6.56 -18.12
C GLN A 15 1.90 -6.94 -17.08
N LEU A 16 1.01 -7.89 -17.37
CA LEU A 16 0.01 -8.38 -16.42
C LEU A 16 0.66 -8.97 -15.16
N TYR A 17 1.76 -9.73 -15.31
CA TYR A 17 2.50 -10.26 -14.16
C TYR A 17 3.08 -9.16 -13.28
N VAL A 18 3.69 -8.14 -13.86
CA VAL A 18 4.25 -7.00 -13.13
C VAL A 18 3.14 -6.26 -12.36
N TRP A 19 2.01 -6.01 -13.01
CA TRP A 19 0.85 -5.38 -12.40
C TRP A 19 0.30 -6.18 -11.22
N THR A 20 -0.01 -7.44 -11.45
CA THR A 20 -0.59 -8.32 -10.43
C THR A 20 0.34 -8.46 -9.24
N SER A 21 1.64 -8.63 -9.48
CA SER A 21 2.65 -8.72 -8.42
C SER A 21 2.77 -7.41 -7.64
N GLY A 22 2.79 -6.27 -8.33
CA GLY A 22 2.85 -4.95 -7.72
C GLY A 22 1.64 -4.68 -6.82
N PHE A 23 0.43 -4.98 -7.31
CA PHE A 23 -0.79 -4.84 -6.49
C PHE A 23 -0.81 -5.79 -5.30
N SER A 24 -0.40 -7.04 -5.48
CA SER A 24 -0.36 -8.02 -4.39
C SER A 24 0.61 -7.60 -3.30
N LEU A 25 1.78 -7.11 -3.69
CA LEU A 25 2.78 -6.63 -2.75
C LEU A 25 2.33 -5.35 -2.03
N PHE A 26 1.72 -4.40 -2.75
CA PHE A 26 1.10 -3.23 -2.15
C PHE A 26 0.02 -3.61 -1.13
N ALA A 27 -0.93 -4.45 -1.52
CA ALA A 27 -2.01 -4.90 -0.66
C ALA A 27 -1.46 -5.60 0.60
N PHE A 28 -0.46 -6.44 0.45
CA PHE A 28 0.20 -7.11 1.58
C PHE A 28 0.84 -6.11 2.54
N LEU A 29 1.69 -5.20 2.04
CA LEU A 29 2.43 -4.26 2.88
C LEU A 29 1.50 -3.29 3.61
N ILE A 30 0.49 -2.74 2.91
CA ILE A 30 -0.43 -1.79 3.52
C ILE A 30 -1.35 -2.47 4.55
N THR A 31 -1.77 -3.73 4.28
CA THR A 31 -2.54 -4.53 5.24
C THR A 31 -1.70 -4.85 6.48
N LEU A 32 -0.44 -5.25 6.30
CA LEU A 32 0.47 -5.51 7.40
C LEU A 32 0.67 -4.27 8.29
N ALA A 33 0.91 -3.10 7.67
CA ALA A 33 1.01 -1.84 8.40
C ALA A 33 -0.28 -1.53 9.19
N ARG A 34 -1.44 -1.74 8.58
CA ARG A 34 -2.74 -1.54 9.21
C ARG A 34 -2.96 -2.46 10.42
N GLU A 35 -2.66 -3.76 10.29
CA GLU A 35 -2.81 -4.71 11.41
C GLU A 35 -1.89 -4.34 12.57
N MET A 36 -0.64 -3.97 12.30
CA MET A 36 0.27 -3.52 13.36
C MET A 36 -0.20 -2.23 14.06
N VAL A 37 -0.81 -1.28 13.33
CA VAL A 37 -1.42 -0.08 13.95
C VAL A 37 -2.63 -0.47 14.78
N LYS A 38 -3.41 -1.46 14.34
CA LYS A 38 -4.53 -2.00 15.10
C LYS A 38 -4.07 -2.65 16.40
N ASP A 39 -2.98 -3.41 16.38
CA ASP A 39 -2.41 -4.01 17.60
C ASP A 39 -1.98 -2.96 18.63
N ILE A 40 -1.56 -1.75 18.19
CA ILE A 40 -1.28 -0.64 19.10
C ILE A 40 -2.59 -0.10 19.72
N GLU A 41 -3.67 -0.01 18.94
CA GLU A 41 -4.98 0.44 19.42
C GLU A 41 -5.58 -0.53 20.43
N ASP A 42 -5.54 -1.82 20.13
CA ASP A 42 -6.18 -2.90 20.89
C ASP A 42 -5.30 -3.42 22.06
N LYS A 43 -4.12 -2.83 22.28
CA LYS A 43 -3.08 -3.32 23.20
C LYS A 43 -3.58 -3.67 24.60
N GLU A 44 -4.46 -2.85 25.19
CA GLU A 44 -5.01 -3.09 26.54
C GLU A 44 -5.84 -4.38 26.58
N GLY A 45 -6.73 -4.57 25.59
CA GLY A 45 -7.54 -5.77 25.47
C GLY A 45 -6.72 -7.02 25.16
N ASP A 46 -5.69 -6.90 24.32
CA ASP A 46 -4.77 -7.98 24.00
C ASP A 46 -3.96 -8.44 25.22
N GLN A 47 -3.57 -7.53 26.11
CA GLN A 47 -2.91 -7.86 27.37
C GLN A 47 -3.82 -8.63 28.33
N GLU A 48 -5.10 -8.28 28.42
CA GLU A 48 -6.08 -9.01 29.24
C GLU A 48 -6.30 -10.44 28.73
N MET A 49 -6.16 -10.64 27.41
CA MET A 49 -6.29 -11.95 26.75
C MET A 49 -4.97 -12.74 26.69
N GLU A 50 -3.91 -12.26 27.34
CA GLU A 50 -2.55 -12.86 27.32
C GLU A 50 -1.97 -13.01 25.89
N CYS A 51 -2.44 -12.21 24.93
CA CYS A 51 -1.91 -12.18 23.57
C CYS A 51 -0.49 -11.60 23.54
N ARG A 52 0.35 -12.12 22.62
CA ARG A 52 1.72 -11.64 22.41
C ARG A 52 1.85 -10.90 21.10
N THR A 53 1.28 -9.70 21.04
CA THR A 53 1.40 -8.82 19.87
C THR A 53 2.71 -8.02 19.93
N ILE A 54 3.14 -7.47 18.78
CA ILE A 54 4.39 -6.71 18.69
C ILE A 54 4.44 -5.53 19.67
N PRO A 55 3.39 -4.71 19.81
CA PRO A 55 3.40 -3.59 20.77
C PRO A 55 3.45 -4.05 22.25
N ILE A 56 2.99 -5.26 22.56
CA ILE A 56 3.09 -5.81 23.91
C ILE A 56 4.53 -6.27 24.20
N VAL A 57 5.17 -6.96 23.25
CA VAL A 57 6.49 -7.56 23.43
C VAL A 57 7.61 -6.54 23.28
N TRP A 58 7.54 -5.68 22.26
CA TRP A 58 8.60 -4.72 21.91
C TRP A 58 8.28 -3.26 22.22
N GLY A 59 7.04 -2.98 22.59
CA GLY A 59 6.57 -1.63 22.92
C GLY A 59 6.10 -0.82 21.70
N ASP A 60 5.27 0.18 21.97
CA ASP A 60 4.61 1.00 20.95
C ASP A 60 5.60 1.76 20.06
N LYS A 61 6.71 2.25 20.64
CA LYS A 61 7.70 3.00 19.87
C LYS A 61 8.36 2.17 18.78
N ILE A 62 8.75 0.94 19.09
CA ILE A 62 9.35 0.03 18.10
C ILE A 62 8.33 -0.35 17.04
N THR A 63 7.09 -0.63 17.44
CA THR A 63 6.00 -0.92 16.51
C THR A 63 5.75 0.24 15.56
N LYS A 64 5.70 1.48 16.04
CA LYS A 64 5.57 2.69 15.20
C LYS A 64 6.73 2.84 14.22
N ILE A 65 7.95 2.52 14.62
CA ILE A 65 9.12 2.54 13.72
C ILE A 65 8.95 1.49 12.60
N ILE A 66 8.58 0.26 12.93
CA ILE A 66 8.39 -0.81 11.95
C ILE A 66 7.29 -0.43 10.95
N VAL A 67 6.14 0.05 11.44
CA VAL A 67 5.04 0.54 10.60
C VAL A 67 5.51 1.66 9.68
N SER A 68 6.29 2.61 10.19
CA SER A 68 6.84 3.72 9.38
C SER A 68 7.74 3.21 8.27
N ILE A 69 8.60 2.24 8.55
CA ILE A 69 9.48 1.61 7.54
C ILE A 69 8.63 0.93 6.46
N ILE A 70 7.60 0.15 6.84
CA ILE A 70 6.71 -0.52 5.89
C ILE A 70 6.00 0.50 4.99
N LEU A 71 5.46 1.56 5.55
CA LEU A 71 4.76 2.61 4.80
C LEU A 71 5.71 3.35 3.83
N ILE A 72 6.95 3.65 4.25
CA ILE A 72 7.96 4.28 3.39
C ILE A 72 8.36 3.35 2.25
N ILE A 73 8.60 2.06 2.54
CA ILE A 73 8.91 1.06 1.51
C ILE A 73 7.75 0.95 0.52
N THR A 74 6.52 0.94 1.01
CA THR A 74 5.32 0.88 0.16
C THR A 74 5.24 2.10 -0.77
N ALA A 75 5.46 3.30 -0.25
CA ALA A 75 5.47 4.53 -1.05
C ALA A 75 6.59 4.54 -2.10
N ALA A 76 7.80 4.11 -1.72
CA ALA A 76 8.95 4.03 -2.62
C ALA A 76 8.71 3.00 -3.75
N LEU A 77 8.15 1.83 -3.41
CA LEU A 77 7.84 0.77 -4.36
C LEU A 77 6.82 1.23 -5.41
N ILE A 78 5.72 1.84 -4.97
CA ILE A 78 4.69 2.34 -5.88
C ILE A 78 5.25 3.44 -6.79
N THR A 79 6.03 4.35 -6.21
CA THR A 79 6.67 5.42 -6.98
C THR A 79 7.61 4.83 -8.03
N TYR A 80 8.43 3.84 -7.66
CA TYR A 80 9.32 3.16 -8.59
C TYR A 80 8.56 2.47 -9.71
N ILE A 81 7.53 1.69 -9.40
CA ILE A 81 6.70 1.01 -10.40
C ILE A 81 6.03 2.02 -11.33
N ALA A 82 5.42 3.07 -10.78
CA ALA A 82 4.69 4.06 -11.56
C ALA A 82 5.57 4.88 -12.53
N PHE A 83 6.82 5.17 -12.14
CA PHE A 83 7.69 6.03 -12.96
C PHE A 83 8.68 5.28 -13.84
N TYR A 84 9.09 4.06 -13.47
CA TYR A 84 10.17 3.35 -14.17
C TYR A 84 9.72 2.09 -14.90
N ILE A 85 8.66 1.42 -14.42
CA ILE A 85 8.26 0.14 -15.00
C ILE A 85 7.12 0.31 -16.02
N LEU A 86 6.31 1.37 -15.86
CA LEU A 86 5.11 1.58 -16.65
C LEU A 86 5.30 2.72 -17.66
N PRO A 87 5.53 2.41 -18.92
CA PRO A 87 5.50 3.41 -19.98
C PRO A 87 4.06 3.80 -20.28
N PHE A 88 3.53 4.81 -19.60
CA PHE A 88 2.26 5.40 -19.99
C PHE A 88 2.43 6.33 -21.18
N PRO A 89 1.49 6.34 -22.17
CA PRO A 89 1.38 7.39 -23.16
C PRO A 89 1.31 8.76 -22.48
N HIS A 90 1.87 9.78 -23.11
CA HIS A 90 2.13 11.10 -22.48
C HIS A 90 0.91 11.74 -21.80
N GLU A 91 -0.30 11.54 -22.34
CA GLU A 91 -1.54 12.09 -21.79
C GLU A 91 -1.96 11.40 -20.48
N TRP A 92 -1.79 10.09 -20.35
CA TRP A 92 -2.15 9.31 -19.18
C TRP A 92 -1.09 9.34 -18.09
N SER A 93 0.16 9.60 -18.46
CA SER A 93 1.28 9.82 -17.54
C SER A 93 0.94 10.90 -16.49
N THR A 94 0.32 12.00 -16.91
CA THR A 94 -0.04 13.10 -16.01
C THR A 94 -1.14 12.69 -15.03
N LEU A 95 -2.16 11.96 -15.47
CA LEU A 95 -3.29 11.54 -14.63
C LEU A 95 -2.81 10.45 -13.63
N SER A 96 -2.05 9.48 -14.11
CA SER A 96 -1.46 8.43 -13.27
C SER A 96 -0.53 9.03 -12.21
N THR A 97 0.34 9.96 -12.59
CA THR A 97 1.25 10.66 -11.69
C THR A 97 0.49 11.42 -10.60
N ARG A 98 -0.54 12.18 -10.97
CA ARG A 98 -1.39 12.90 -10.01
C ARG A 98 -2.08 11.92 -9.07
N TYR A 99 -2.60 10.81 -9.59
CA TYR A 99 -3.26 9.80 -8.78
C TYR A 99 -2.32 9.19 -7.75
N VAL A 100 -1.11 8.81 -8.15
CA VAL A 100 -0.10 8.25 -7.25
C VAL A 100 0.29 9.26 -6.17
N ILE A 101 0.58 10.50 -6.55
CA ILE A 101 1.00 11.54 -5.61
C ILE A 101 -0.12 11.89 -4.62
N PHE A 102 -1.30 12.25 -5.11
CA PHE A 102 -2.38 12.73 -4.24
C PHE A 102 -3.20 11.60 -3.62
N GLY A 103 -3.38 10.48 -4.34
CA GLY A 103 -4.20 9.37 -3.89
C GLY A 103 -3.46 8.39 -2.98
N ILE A 104 -2.14 8.22 -3.16
CA ILE A 104 -1.39 7.19 -2.42
C ILE A 104 -0.32 7.81 -1.53
N ILE A 105 0.58 8.63 -2.08
CA ILE A 105 1.72 9.17 -1.31
C ILE A 105 1.23 10.15 -0.24
N THR A 106 0.33 11.07 -0.57
CA THR A 106 -0.19 12.05 0.40
C THR A 106 -0.88 11.40 1.59
N PRO A 107 -1.80 10.41 1.44
CA PRO A 107 -2.38 9.70 2.57
C PRO A 107 -1.36 8.89 3.38
N ILE A 108 -0.33 8.32 2.76
CA ILE A 108 0.75 7.64 3.49
C ILE A 108 1.50 8.62 4.37
N ILE A 109 1.86 9.79 3.86
CA ILE A 109 2.52 10.84 4.65
C ILE A 109 1.61 11.30 5.80
N CYS A 110 0.32 11.50 5.53
CA CYS A 110 -0.66 11.83 6.55
C CYS A 110 -0.74 10.75 7.63
N SER A 111 -0.75 9.47 7.25
CA SER A 111 -0.73 8.33 8.19
C SER A 111 0.52 8.33 9.07
N LEU A 112 1.69 8.65 8.52
CA LEU A 112 2.94 8.75 9.27
C LEU A 112 2.88 9.88 10.30
N ILE A 113 2.40 11.05 9.91
CA ILE A 113 2.26 12.20 10.82
C ILE A 113 1.29 11.87 11.95
N LEU A 114 0.12 11.31 11.62
CA LEU A 114 -0.89 10.92 12.61
C LEU A 114 -0.36 9.84 13.56
N LEU A 115 0.35 8.84 13.04
CA LEU A 115 0.92 7.74 13.84
C LEU A 115 1.89 8.26 14.92
N TRP A 116 2.74 9.22 14.56
CA TRP A 116 3.71 9.77 15.49
C TRP A 116 3.11 10.83 16.44
N ALA A 117 2.08 11.55 16.00
CA ALA A 117 1.33 12.48 16.84
C ALA A 117 0.43 11.77 17.87
N ALA A 118 -0.04 10.56 17.55
CA ALA A 118 -1.00 9.80 18.34
C ALA A 118 -0.43 9.39 19.70
N LYS A 119 -1.18 9.72 20.77
CA LYS A 119 -0.91 9.39 22.17
C LYS A 119 -2.02 8.56 22.82
N THR A 120 -3.21 8.57 22.23
CA THR A 120 -4.39 7.85 22.71
C THR A 120 -4.88 6.80 21.71
N PRO A 121 -5.58 5.74 22.14
CA PRO A 121 -6.16 4.75 21.22
C PRO A 121 -7.04 5.37 20.15
N GLN A 122 -7.83 6.41 20.50
CA GLN A 122 -8.71 7.09 19.55
C GLN A 122 -7.92 7.84 18.45
N GLU A 123 -6.74 8.35 18.77
CA GLU A 123 -5.85 8.98 17.76
C GLU A 123 -5.19 7.94 16.87
N ILE A 124 -4.82 6.78 17.43
CA ILE A 124 -4.36 5.61 16.65
C ILE A 124 -5.45 5.13 15.70
N HIS A 125 -6.71 5.10 16.15
CA HIS A 125 -7.85 4.75 15.29
C HIS A 125 -7.94 5.64 14.05
N ARG A 126 -7.70 6.95 14.19
CA ARG A 126 -7.68 7.88 13.03
C ARG A 126 -6.61 7.49 12.01
N THR A 127 -5.43 7.07 12.48
CA THR A 127 -4.38 6.57 11.59
C THR A 127 -4.83 5.34 10.81
N GLN A 128 -5.51 4.39 11.46
CA GLN A 128 -6.10 3.23 10.79
C GLN A 128 -7.09 3.60 9.69
N VAL A 129 -7.97 4.59 9.96
CA VAL A 129 -8.96 5.05 8.98
C VAL A 129 -8.26 5.60 7.73
N VAL A 130 -7.20 6.39 7.90
CA VAL A 130 -6.42 6.92 6.76
C VAL A 130 -5.75 5.79 5.98
N ILE A 131 -5.17 4.80 6.66
CA ILE A 131 -4.57 3.63 5.99
C ILE A 131 -5.62 2.83 5.22
N LYS A 132 -6.81 2.58 5.79
CA LYS A 132 -7.94 1.93 5.08
C LYS A 132 -8.34 2.70 3.83
N PHE A 133 -8.40 4.03 3.92
CA PHE A 133 -8.71 4.88 2.78
C PHE A 133 -7.63 4.78 1.69
N THR A 134 -6.36 4.74 2.09
CA THR A 134 -5.24 4.52 1.17
C THR A 134 -5.34 3.17 0.45
N MET A 135 -5.72 2.10 1.19
CA MET A 135 -5.96 0.78 0.59
C MET A 135 -7.04 0.85 -0.50
N PHE A 136 -8.18 1.48 -0.18
CA PHE A 136 -9.29 1.62 -1.13
C PHE A 136 -8.87 2.39 -2.38
N ILE A 137 -8.18 3.51 -2.22
CA ILE A 137 -7.66 4.30 -3.35
C ILE A 137 -6.64 3.49 -4.16
N GLY A 138 -5.77 2.72 -3.50
CA GLY A 138 -4.81 1.86 -4.18
C GLY A 138 -5.50 0.82 -5.07
N VAL A 139 -6.59 0.20 -4.59
CA VAL A 139 -7.40 -0.73 -5.40
C VAL A 139 -8.07 0.00 -6.56
N MET A 140 -8.61 1.20 -6.33
CA MET A 140 -9.22 2.00 -7.39
C MET A 140 -8.23 2.40 -8.49
N TYR A 141 -6.94 2.48 -8.19
CA TYR A 141 -5.90 2.73 -9.20
C TYR A 141 -5.86 1.65 -10.28
N SER A 142 -6.29 0.41 -9.98
CA SER A 142 -6.41 -0.66 -10.97
C SER A 142 -7.33 -0.32 -12.13
N PHE A 143 -8.39 0.47 -11.90
CA PHE A 143 -9.28 0.93 -12.96
C PHE A 143 -8.60 1.95 -13.90
N VAL A 144 -7.74 2.81 -13.34
CA VAL A 144 -6.96 3.76 -14.15
C VAL A 144 -6.02 3.01 -15.08
N ILE A 145 -5.44 1.92 -14.60
CA ILE A 145 -4.53 1.08 -15.36
C ILE A 145 -5.27 0.28 -16.44
N GLN A 146 -6.42 -0.29 -16.09
CA GLN A 146 -7.22 -1.08 -17.03
C GLN A 146 -7.59 -0.25 -18.28
N GLN A 147 -7.95 1.01 -18.10
CA GLN A 147 -8.26 1.90 -19.22
C GLN A 147 -7.06 2.08 -20.16
N ASN A 148 -5.85 2.14 -19.61
CA ASN A 148 -4.63 2.24 -20.42
C ASN A 148 -4.32 0.95 -21.20
N LEU A 149 -4.58 -0.23 -20.59
CA LEU A 149 -4.38 -1.53 -21.25
C LEU A 149 -5.36 -1.80 -22.38
N LEU A 150 -6.57 -1.22 -22.30
CA LEU A 150 -7.59 -1.37 -23.35
C LEU A 150 -7.37 -0.43 -24.56
N MET A 151 -6.48 0.58 -24.42
CA MET A 151 -6.14 1.51 -25.49
C MET A 151 -4.81 1.18 -26.21
N LEU A 152 -4.12 0.11 -25.80
CA LEU A 152 -2.95 -0.48 -26.46
C LEU A 152 -3.37 -1.60 -27.40
#